data_ef0e6d999b2f610a8abb8c13c55e4b04
#
_entry.id   ef0e6d999b2f610a8abb8c13c55e4b04
#
_cell.length_a   1.000
_cell.length_b   1.000
_cell.length_c   1.000
_cell.angle_alpha   90.00
_cell.angle_beta   90.00
_cell.angle_gamma   90.00
#
_symmetry.space_group_name_H-M   'P 1'
#
loop_
_entity.id
_entity.type
_entity.pdbx_description
1 polymer ?
#
loop_
_entity_poly.entity_id
_entity_poly.type
_entity_poly.pdbx_seq_one_letter_code
_entity_poly.pdbx_strand_id
1 'polypeptide(L)'
;MSYLFTSESVSEGHPDKIADQISDSILDHFLAFDAKSKVACETLVTTGQVVLAGEVKSNSYIDLQRVARETISEIGYTKSEYMFDANSCGIFSAIHEQSPDINQGVDRNSDEEQGAGDQGMMFGYATSETENYMPLALDLSHRLLKELAHIRKYEKDLLPYLRPDAKSQVTIEYDNDNKPVRIDTIVISTQHDDFANEEAMKDKITNDLVSILIPRVKAQLPVHLRDLFTDNITYHINPTGKFVIGGPHGDTGLTGRKIIVDTYGGKGAHGGGAFSGKDPSKVDRSAAYAARHIAKNLVAAGVADEVLVQVSYAIGVAAPVSLLVNTFGTEKVNLTEGEISKKVSEIFDMKPFAIEQRLKLRNPIYKETASYGHLGREPKTVTKRFESANGQDVVEVEVELFTWEKLDFVDQIKEAFGL
;
A
#
# COMPACT_ATOMS: atom_id res chain seq x y z
N MET A 1 31.88 -5.18 -8.31
CA MET A 1 30.98 -5.80 -9.34
C MET A 1 29.60 -5.24 -9.14
N SER A 2 28.89 -4.90 -10.21
CA SER A 2 27.48 -4.51 -10.13
C SER A 2 26.57 -5.72 -9.85
N TYR A 3 25.36 -5.47 -9.37
CA TYR A 3 24.32 -6.50 -9.15
C TYR A 3 22.97 -6.01 -9.61
N LEU A 4 22.05 -6.95 -9.88
CA LEU A 4 20.69 -6.65 -10.29
C LEU A 4 19.74 -6.84 -9.10
N PHE A 5 18.82 -5.88 -8.94
CA PHE A 5 17.71 -5.98 -7.98
C PHE A 5 16.38 -5.73 -8.70
N THR A 6 15.40 -6.54 -8.38
CA THR A 6 14.08 -6.50 -9.04
C THR A 6 12.98 -6.28 -8.01
N SER A 7 12.01 -5.43 -8.36
CA SER A 7 10.78 -5.27 -7.62
C SER A 7 9.58 -5.25 -8.56
N GLU A 8 8.39 -5.49 -8.02
CA GLU A 8 7.16 -5.60 -8.80
C GLU A 8 6.01 -4.82 -8.18
N SER A 9 5.00 -4.54 -8.98
CA SER A 9 3.72 -3.97 -8.56
C SER A 9 2.57 -4.60 -9.32
N VAL A 10 1.36 -4.44 -8.77
CA VAL A 10 0.11 -4.82 -9.43
C VAL A 10 -0.87 -3.66 -9.43
N SER A 11 -1.74 -3.61 -10.44
CA SER A 11 -2.73 -2.52 -10.59
C SER A 11 -3.85 -2.63 -9.56
N GLU A 12 -4.63 -1.55 -9.43
CA GLU A 12 -5.87 -1.54 -8.65
C GLU A 12 -6.89 -2.60 -9.09
N GLY A 13 -6.81 -3.05 -10.35
CA GLY A 13 -7.68 -4.08 -10.92
C GLY A 13 -7.16 -5.51 -10.75
N HIS A 14 -6.00 -5.72 -10.15
CA HIS A 14 -5.52 -7.05 -9.80
C HIS A 14 -6.45 -7.68 -8.75
N PRO A 15 -6.79 -8.99 -8.84
CA PRO A 15 -7.74 -9.63 -7.93
C PRO A 15 -7.45 -9.40 -6.44
N ASP A 16 -6.21 -9.58 -6.00
CA ASP A 16 -5.84 -9.35 -4.59
C ASP A 16 -6.01 -7.87 -4.19
N LYS A 17 -5.75 -6.92 -5.12
CA LYS A 17 -5.93 -5.49 -4.82
C LYS A 17 -7.38 -5.04 -4.86
N ILE A 18 -8.25 -5.72 -5.62
CA ILE A 18 -9.70 -5.52 -5.52
C ILE A 18 -10.17 -5.93 -4.11
N ALA A 19 -9.70 -7.09 -3.63
CA ALA A 19 -10.03 -7.57 -2.29
C ALA A 19 -9.57 -6.61 -1.19
N ASP A 20 -8.34 -6.10 -1.27
CA ASP A 20 -7.80 -5.10 -0.35
C ASP A 20 -8.63 -3.80 -0.37
N GLN A 21 -8.97 -3.29 -1.55
CA GLN A 21 -9.75 -2.06 -1.69
C GLN A 21 -11.17 -2.20 -1.15
N ILE A 22 -11.82 -3.34 -1.33
CA ILE A 22 -13.15 -3.61 -0.76
C ILE A 22 -13.05 -3.64 0.76
N SER A 23 -12.08 -4.37 1.34
CA SER A 23 -11.87 -4.48 2.78
C SER A 23 -11.60 -3.12 3.42
N ASP A 24 -10.74 -2.28 2.82
CA ASP A 24 -10.45 -0.94 3.33
C ASP A 24 -11.58 0.06 3.10
N SER A 25 -12.36 -0.09 2.03
CA SER A 25 -13.58 0.72 1.84
C SER A 25 -14.62 0.44 2.93
N ILE A 26 -14.80 -0.83 3.31
CA ILE A 26 -15.68 -1.23 4.41
C ILE A 26 -15.18 -0.66 5.74
N LEU A 27 -13.88 -0.76 6.02
CA LEU A 27 -13.25 -0.18 7.19
C LEU A 27 -13.50 1.33 7.28
N ASP A 28 -13.28 2.06 6.20
CA ASP A 28 -13.47 3.51 6.14
C ASP A 28 -14.93 3.91 6.43
N HIS A 29 -15.90 3.15 5.91
CA HIS A 29 -17.31 3.40 6.21
C HIS A 29 -17.64 3.19 7.70
N PHE A 30 -17.12 2.14 8.33
CA PHE A 30 -17.31 1.96 9.77
C PHE A 30 -16.70 3.11 10.57
N LEU A 31 -15.46 3.51 10.27
CA LEU A 31 -14.78 4.59 10.98
C LEU A 31 -15.41 5.96 10.77
N ALA A 32 -16.03 6.21 9.63
CA ALA A 32 -16.71 7.46 9.34
C ALA A 32 -17.94 7.68 10.24
N PHE A 33 -18.65 6.62 10.62
CA PHE A 33 -19.83 6.71 11.48
C PHE A 33 -19.54 6.37 12.94
N ASP A 34 -18.49 5.60 13.22
CA ASP A 34 -18.03 5.27 14.58
C ASP A 34 -16.51 5.11 14.59
N ALA A 35 -15.80 6.16 15.00
CA ALA A 35 -14.34 6.17 15.07
C ALA A 35 -13.76 5.11 16.04
N LYS A 36 -14.58 4.55 16.95
CA LYS A 36 -14.18 3.48 17.87
C LYS A 36 -14.45 2.08 17.31
N SER A 37 -14.94 1.97 16.08
CA SER A 37 -15.16 0.69 15.41
C SER A 37 -13.89 -0.17 15.43
N LYS A 38 -14.08 -1.46 15.73
CA LYS A 38 -13.06 -2.48 15.57
C LYS A 38 -13.47 -3.37 14.41
N VAL A 39 -12.59 -3.46 13.43
CA VAL A 39 -12.85 -4.11 12.14
C VAL A 39 -11.68 -5.02 11.80
N ALA A 40 -12.00 -6.25 11.47
CA ALA A 40 -11.12 -7.19 10.80
C ALA A 40 -11.95 -7.77 9.65
N CYS A 41 -11.84 -7.19 8.46
CA CYS A 41 -12.60 -7.58 7.28
C CYS A 41 -11.67 -8.13 6.22
N GLU A 42 -11.91 -9.36 5.82
CA GLU A 42 -11.23 -10.03 4.74
C GLU A 42 -12.20 -10.26 3.57
N THR A 43 -11.69 -10.11 2.36
CA THR A 43 -12.46 -10.24 1.12
C THR A 43 -11.82 -11.30 0.24
N LEU A 44 -12.65 -12.18 -0.32
CA LEU A 44 -12.31 -13.06 -1.44
C LEU A 44 -13.08 -12.59 -2.67
N VAL A 45 -12.40 -12.48 -3.80
CA VAL A 45 -13.01 -12.22 -5.11
C VAL A 45 -12.64 -13.32 -6.09
N THR A 46 -13.62 -13.77 -6.87
CA THR A 46 -13.45 -14.76 -7.93
C THR A 46 -14.47 -14.52 -9.03
N THR A 47 -14.55 -15.37 -10.04
CA THR A 47 -15.52 -15.23 -11.14
C THR A 47 -16.94 -14.99 -10.63
N GLY A 48 -17.48 -13.81 -10.90
CA GLY A 48 -18.86 -13.44 -10.57
C GLY A 48 -19.19 -13.40 -9.08
N GLN A 49 -18.21 -13.46 -8.16
CA GLN A 49 -18.47 -13.56 -6.72
C GLN A 49 -17.52 -12.73 -5.87
N VAL A 50 -18.08 -12.21 -4.77
CA VAL A 50 -17.36 -11.58 -3.65
C VAL A 50 -17.81 -12.23 -2.35
N VAL A 51 -16.89 -12.63 -1.50
CA VAL A 51 -17.17 -13.12 -0.15
C VAL A 51 -16.48 -12.20 0.85
N LEU A 52 -17.27 -11.63 1.76
CA LEU A 52 -16.80 -10.80 2.87
C LEU A 52 -16.86 -11.63 4.14
N ALA A 53 -15.75 -11.74 4.85
CA ALA A 53 -15.65 -12.52 6.09
C ALA A 53 -14.89 -11.72 7.16
N GLY A 54 -15.11 -12.04 8.43
CA GLY A 54 -14.38 -11.42 9.53
C GLY A 54 -15.26 -10.95 10.67
N GLU A 55 -14.72 -10.08 11.50
CA GLU A 55 -15.37 -9.62 12.73
C GLU A 55 -15.44 -8.10 12.78
N VAL A 56 -16.57 -7.58 13.25
CA VAL A 56 -16.81 -6.15 13.44
C VAL A 56 -17.47 -5.90 14.80
N LYS A 57 -16.96 -4.88 15.52
CA LYS A 57 -17.63 -4.29 16.68
C LYS A 57 -17.79 -2.81 16.40
N SER A 58 -19.02 -2.36 16.19
CA SER A 58 -19.36 -0.97 15.87
C SER A 58 -20.77 -0.62 16.33
N ASN A 59 -21.00 0.65 16.60
CA ASN A 59 -22.35 1.19 16.85
C ASN A 59 -23.06 1.59 15.55
N SER A 60 -22.42 1.44 14.39
CA SER A 60 -22.98 1.79 13.09
C SER A 60 -23.35 0.55 12.28
N TYR A 61 -24.31 0.72 11.37
CA TYR A 61 -24.70 -0.29 10.39
C TYR A 61 -24.36 0.20 8.97
N ILE A 62 -23.62 -0.62 8.23
CA ILE A 62 -23.13 -0.30 6.88
C ILE A 62 -23.75 -1.28 5.87
N ASP A 63 -24.16 -0.77 4.71
CA ASP A 63 -24.53 -1.60 3.56
C ASP A 63 -23.27 -2.11 2.86
N LEU A 64 -22.81 -3.27 3.30
CA LEU A 64 -21.59 -3.90 2.80
C LEU A 64 -21.65 -4.21 1.30
N GLN A 65 -22.84 -4.57 0.79
CA GLN A 65 -23.00 -4.89 -0.63
C GLN A 65 -22.85 -3.63 -1.49
N ARG A 66 -23.46 -2.52 -1.07
CA ARG A 66 -23.32 -1.23 -1.76
C ARG A 66 -21.86 -0.80 -1.81
N VAL A 67 -21.18 -0.80 -0.66
CA VAL A 67 -19.76 -0.39 -0.57
C VAL A 67 -18.86 -1.23 -1.48
N ALA A 68 -19.06 -2.55 -1.49
CA ALA A 68 -18.30 -3.44 -2.36
C ALA A 68 -18.58 -3.15 -3.86
N ARG A 69 -19.85 -2.95 -4.26
CA ARG A 69 -20.22 -2.63 -5.64
C ARG A 69 -19.66 -1.30 -6.11
N GLU A 70 -19.75 -0.25 -5.29
CA GLU A 70 -19.16 1.06 -5.57
C GLU A 70 -17.65 0.96 -5.79
N THR A 71 -16.94 0.21 -4.92
CA THR A 71 -15.50 -0.03 -5.05
C THR A 71 -15.16 -0.75 -6.36
N ILE A 72 -15.88 -1.83 -6.71
CA ILE A 72 -15.68 -2.58 -7.95
C ILE A 72 -15.92 -1.69 -9.17
N SER A 73 -16.96 -0.85 -9.13
CA SER A 73 -17.29 0.10 -10.21
C SER A 73 -16.19 1.15 -10.40
N GLU A 74 -15.67 1.73 -9.31
CA GLU A 74 -14.61 2.74 -9.36
C GLU A 74 -13.29 2.18 -9.91
N ILE A 75 -12.98 0.92 -9.62
CA ILE A 75 -11.82 0.22 -10.19
C ILE A 75 -11.98 0.09 -11.72
N GLY A 76 -13.22 -0.08 -12.21
CA GLY A 76 -13.54 -0.15 -13.64
C GLY A 76 -14.06 -1.49 -14.11
N TYR A 77 -14.46 -2.38 -13.21
CA TYR A 77 -15.18 -3.61 -13.55
C TYR A 77 -16.67 -3.31 -13.70
N THR A 78 -17.03 -2.79 -14.86
CA THR A 78 -18.37 -2.27 -15.18
C THR A 78 -19.04 -2.98 -16.35
N LYS A 79 -18.39 -3.97 -16.94
CA LYS A 79 -18.89 -4.72 -18.11
C LYS A 79 -19.06 -6.20 -17.77
N SER A 80 -20.21 -6.77 -18.10
CA SER A 80 -20.53 -8.18 -17.86
C SER A 80 -19.57 -9.16 -18.58
N GLU A 81 -18.99 -8.74 -19.71
CA GLU A 81 -17.99 -9.53 -20.46
C GLU A 81 -16.70 -9.80 -19.67
N TYR A 82 -16.44 -9.06 -18.60
CA TYR A 82 -15.31 -9.31 -17.68
C TYR A 82 -15.58 -10.49 -16.74
N MET A 83 -16.82 -11.07 -16.76
CA MET A 83 -17.27 -12.15 -15.89
C MET A 83 -17.11 -11.85 -14.39
N PHE A 84 -16.92 -10.59 -14.09
CA PHE A 84 -16.87 -9.97 -12.76
C PHE A 84 -17.17 -8.49 -12.94
N ASP A 85 -18.32 -8.03 -12.49
CA ASP A 85 -18.71 -6.62 -12.60
C ASP A 85 -19.55 -6.15 -11.41
N ALA A 86 -19.54 -4.86 -11.18
CA ALA A 86 -20.17 -4.21 -10.04
C ALA A 86 -21.69 -4.49 -9.90
N ASN A 87 -22.41 -4.69 -11.01
CA ASN A 87 -23.86 -4.83 -11.00
C ASN A 87 -24.32 -6.29 -10.86
N SER A 88 -23.57 -7.24 -11.42
CA SER A 88 -24.00 -8.63 -11.55
C SER A 88 -23.33 -9.63 -10.61
N CYS A 89 -22.15 -9.32 -10.04
CA CYS A 89 -21.49 -10.26 -9.13
C CYS A 89 -22.33 -10.50 -7.86
N GLY A 90 -22.36 -11.76 -7.41
CA GLY A 90 -22.93 -12.14 -6.11
C GLY A 90 -22.04 -11.66 -4.98
N ILE A 91 -22.61 -11.02 -3.95
CA ILE A 91 -21.88 -10.57 -2.77
C ILE A 91 -22.45 -11.30 -1.56
N PHE A 92 -21.60 -12.09 -0.90
CA PHE A 92 -21.94 -12.87 0.30
C PHE A 92 -21.20 -12.27 1.50
N SER A 93 -21.90 -12.17 2.63
CA SER A 93 -21.30 -11.70 3.87
C SER A 93 -21.40 -12.78 4.96
N ALA A 94 -20.25 -13.06 5.56
CA ALA A 94 -20.07 -13.88 6.76
C ALA A 94 -19.37 -13.07 7.86
N ILE A 95 -19.66 -11.77 7.94
CA ILE A 95 -19.16 -10.88 9.00
C ILE A 95 -20.05 -11.06 10.24
N HIS A 96 -19.41 -11.24 11.39
CA HIS A 96 -20.07 -11.41 12.69
C HIS A 96 -19.45 -10.50 13.76
N GLU A 97 -19.97 -10.51 14.98
CA GLU A 97 -19.44 -9.74 16.10
C GLU A 97 -18.08 -10.26 16.55
N GLN A 98 -17.19 -9.34 16.96
CA GLN A 98 -15.88 -9.67 17.50
C GLN A 98 -15.99 -10.47 18.80
N SER A 99 -15.14 -11.50 18.95
CA SER A 99 -15.07 -12.31 20.15
C SER A 99 -14.77 -11.47 21.40
N PRO A 100 -15.55 -11.66 22.51
CA PRO A 100 -15.27 -10.99 23.77
C PRO A 100 -13.89 -11.29 24.34
N ASP A 101 -13.34 -12.48 24.09
CA ASP A 101 -12.03 -12.90 24.61
C ASP A 101 -10.87 -12.09 23.98
N ILE A 102 -10.93 -11.80 22.70
CA ILE A 102 -9.95 -10.94 22.02
C ILE A 102 -10.04 -9.50 22.56
N ASN A 103 -11.26 -9.02 22.79
CA ASN A 103 -11.49 -7.66 23.25
C ASN A 103 -10.92 -7.37 24.65
N GLN A 104 -10.84 -8.36 25.54
CA GLN A 104 -10.25 -8.21 26.88
C GLN A 104 -8.77 -7.82 26.85
N GLY A 105 -8.01 -8.23 25.82
CA GLY A 105 -6.60 -7.91 25.66
C GLY A 105 -6.35 -6.46 25.21
N VAL A 106 -7.31 -5.86 24.51
CA VAL A 106 -7.21 -4.53 23.90
C VAL A 106 -7.83 -3.44 24.74
N ASP A 107 -9.05 -3.66 25.23
CA ASP A 107 -9.77 -2.69 26.06
C ASP A 107 -9.26 -2.75 27.51
N ARG A 108 -8.77 -1.62 28.02
CA ARG A 108 -8.25 -1.43 29.37
C ARG A 108 -9.01 -0.32 30.08
N ASN A 109 -8.62 -0.05 31.33
CA ASN A 109 -9.26 0.97 32.17
C ASN A 109 -9.07 2.40 31.64
N SER A 110 -8.04 2.64 30.83
CA SER A 110 -7.81 3.89 30.11
C SER A 110 -7.34 3.62 28.69
N ASP A 111 -7.60 4.55 27.76
CA ASP A 111 -7.16 4.47 26.36
C ASP A 111 -5.63 4.41 26.26
N GLU A 112 -4.89 5.05 27.18
CA GLU A 112 -3.43 5.06 27.25
C GLU A 112 -2.82 3.69 27.58
N GLU A 113 -3.57 2.81 28.22
CA GLU A 113 -3.19 1.44 28.56
C GLU A 113 -3.64 0.42 27.52
N GLN A 114 -4.16 0.87 26.37
CA GLN A 114 -4.56 0.00 25.28
C GLN A 114 -3.44 -0.98 24.95
N GLY A 115 -3.70 -2.29 25.12
CA GLY A 115 -2.76 -3.34 24.77
C GLY A 115 -2.68 -3.57 23.26
N ALA A 116 -1.58 -4.14 22.81
CA ALA A 116 -1.48 -4.61 21.43
C ALA A 116 -2.52 -5.69 21.15
N GLY A 117 -3.23 -5.58 20.03
CA GLY A 117 -4.29 -6.50 19.65
C GLY A 117 -3.79 -7.91 19.29
N ASP A 118 -2.49 -8.04 19.02
CA ASP A 118 -1.81 -9.30 18.74
C ASP A 118 -0.33 -9.20 19.10
N GLN A 119 0.35 -10.34 19.12
CA GLN A 119 1.81 -10.41 19.10
C GLN A 119 2.30 -10.25 17.66
N GLY A 120 3.53 -9.75 17.49
CA GLY A 120 4.13 -9.70 16.15
C GLY A 120 5.38 -8.83 16.07
N MET A 121 5.99 -8.87 14.89
CA MET A 121 7.09 -7.98 14.50
C MET A 121 6.63 -7.14 13.31
N MET A 122 6.83 -5.84 13.38
CA MET A 122 6.50 -4.90 12.32
C MET A 122 7.75 -4.15 11.91
N PHE A 123 7.82 -3.80 10.62
CA PHE A 123 9.00 -3.18 10.05
C PHE A 123 8.66 -1.88 9.34
N GLY A 124 9.56 -0.91 9.47
CA GLY A 124 9.62 0.29 8.67
C GLY A 124 10.96 0.37 7.94
N TYR A 125 10.94 0.84 6.70
CA TYR A 125 12.15 1.00 5.90
C TYR A 125 12.13 2.33 5.18
N ALA A 126 13.29 2.92 4.98
CA ALA A 126 13.48 4.10 4.14
C ALA A 126 14.89 4.09 3.54
N THR A 127 15.03 4.66 2.34
CA THR A 127 16.29 4.82 1.64
C THR A 127 16.34 6.19 0.95
N SER A 128 17.52 6.73 0.76
CA SER A 128 17.75 7.99 0.04
C SER A 128 17.71 7.85 -1.49
N GLU A 129 17.35 6.69 -2.04
CA GLU A 129 17.32 6.44 -3.48
C GLU A 129 16.32 7.32 -4.23
N THR A 130 15.22 7.68 -3.60
CA THR A 130 14.14 8.48 -4.19
C THR A 130 13.71 9.61 -3.25
N GLU A 131 13.05 10.65 -3.81
CA GLU A 131 12.55 11.79 -3.04
C GLU A 131 11.48 11.40 -2.00
N ASN A 132 10.75 10.32 -2.24
CA ASN A 132 9.76 9.76 -1.30
C ASN A 132 10.36 8.72 -0.35
N TYR A 133 11.70 8.53 -0.37
CA TYR A 133 12.44 7.60 0.50
C TYR A 133 12.02 6.14 0.32
N MET A 134 11.66 5.74 -0.89
CA MET A 134 11.31 4.37 -1.27
C MET A 134 12.37 3.73 -2.16
N PRO A 135 12.44 2.38 -2.19
CA PRO A 135 13.27 1.68 -3.17
C PRO A 135 12.86 2.03 -4.61
N LEU A 136 13.84 2.44 -5.43
CA LEU A 136 13.58 2.94 -6.79
C LEU A 136 12.87 1.92 -7.68
N ALA A 137 13.25 0.63 -7.60
CA ALA A 137 12.64 -0.41 -8.42
C ALA A 137 11.12 -0.56 -8.14
N LEU A 138 10.73 -0.46 -6.87
CA LEU A 138 9.32 -0.48 -6.47
C LEU A 138 8.58 0.79 -6.87
N ASP A 139 9.18 1.96 -6.62
CA ASP A 139 8.57 3.26 -6.97
C ASP A 139 8.28 3.33 -8.47
N LEU A 140 9.23 2.92 -9.32
CA LEU A 140 9.03 2.84 -10.77
C LEU A 140 7.93 1.83 -11.14
N SER A 141 7.89 0.66 -10.50
CA SER A 141 6.83 -0.33 -10.74
C SER A 141 5.45 0.24 -10.42
N HIS A 142 5.30 0.96 -9.31
CA HIS A 142 4.05 1.64 -8.98
C HIS A 142 3.69 2.75 -9.97
N ARG A 143 4.65 3.59 -10.38
CA ARG A 143 4.42 4.69 -11.32
C ARG A 143 3.93 4.19 -12.67
N LEU A 144 4.51 3.11 -13.20
CA LEU A 144 4.07 2.49 -14.45
C LEU A 144 2.58 2.13 -14.41
N LEU A 145 2.12 1.50 -13.34
CA LEU A 145 0.74 1.07 -13.23
C LEU A 145 -0.23 2.20 -12.85
N LYS A 146 0.21 3.18 -12.08
CA LYS A 146 -0.59 4.40 -11.82
C LYS A 146 -0.86 5.16 -13.12
N GLU A 147 0.17 5.36 -13.94
CA GLU A 147 0.02 6.05 -15.24
C GLU A 147 -0.85 5.24 -16.20
N LEU A 148 -0.67 3.92 -16.23
CA LEU A 148 -1.51 3.02 -17.04
C LEU A 148 -2.98 3.11 -16.64
N ALA A 149 -3.28 3.10 -15.33
CA ALA A 149 -4.63 3.25 -14.81
C ALA A 149 -5.20 4.65 -15.09
N HIS A 150 -4.37 5.70 -15.02
CA HIS A 150 -4.77 7.06 -15.38
C HIS A 150 -5.21 7.14 -16.84
N ILE A 151 -4.41 6.60 -17.77
CA ILE A 151 -4.78 6.55 -19.19
C ILE A 151 -6.09 5.80 -19.37
N ARG A 152 -6.24 4.61 -18.78
CA ARG A 152 -7.45 3.80 -18.88
C ARG A 152 -8.71 4.51 -18.37
N LYS A 153 -8.62 5.26 -17.28
CA LYS A 153 -9.76 5.92 -16.65
C LYS A 153 -10.11 7.27 -17.28
N TYR A 154 -9.11 8.08 -17.58
CA TYR A 154 -9.30 9.50 -17.89
C TYR A 154 -8.94 9.87 -19.35
N GLU A 155 -8.19 9.03 -20.05
CA GLU A 155 -7.77 9.25 -21.43
C GLU A 155 -8.16 8.05 -22.32
N LYS A 156 -9.42 7.63 -22.21
CA LYS A 156 -9.93 6.36 -22.78
C LYS A 156 -9.70 6.20 -24.28
N ASP A 157 -9.65 7.30 -25.04
CA ASP A 157 -9.41 7.27 -26.49
C ASP A 157 -7.95 7.02 -26.85
N LEU A 158 -7.01 7.23 -25.91
CA LEU A 158 -5.58 7.08 -26.16
C LEU A 158 -5.16 5.59 -26.29
N LEU A 159 -5.62 4.76 -25.33
CA LEU A 159 -5.40 3.30 -25.31
C LEU A 159 -6.73 2.59 -25.00
N PRO A 160 -7.69 2.57 -25.95
CA PRO A 160 -9.08 2.17 -25.67
C PRO A 160 -9.26 0.69 -25.30
N TYR A 161 -8.27 -0.13 -25.60
CA TYR A 161 -8.28 -1.57 -25.32
C TYR A 161 -7.89 -1.96 -23.89
N LEU A 162 -7.43 -1.02 -23.06
CA LEU A 162 -6.97 -1.32 -21.70
C LEU A 162 -8.11 -1.77 -20.79
N ARG A 163 -7.87 -2.87 -20.06
CA ARG A 163 -8.72 -3.39 -18.98
C ARG A 163 -8.08 -3.19 -17.62
N PRO A 164 -8.79 -3.42 -16.49
CA PRO A 164 -8.31 -3.01 -15.18
C PRO A 164 -7.09 -3.77 -14.65
N ASP A 165 -6.92 -5.06 -14.98
CA ASP A 165 -5.85 -5.89 -14.42
C ASP A 165 -4.52 -5.65 -15.14
N ALA A 166 -3.47 -5.43 -14.35
CA ALA A 166 -2.12 -5.29 -14.88
C ALA A 166 -1.06 -5.59 -13.79
N LYS A 167 0.13 -5.97 -14.24
CA LYS A 167 1.33 -6.17 -13.41
C LYS A 167 2.52 -5.47 -14.05
N SER A 168 3.44 -5.00 -13.23
CA SER A 168 4.73 -4.46 -13.66
C SER A 168 5.86 -5.01 -12.82
N GLN A 169 7.06 -5.09 -13.42
CA GLN A 169 8.27 -5.47 -12.74
C GLN A 169 9.42 -4.64 -13.32
N VAL A 170 10.26 -4.10 -12.44
CA VAL A 170 11.43 -3.31 -12.83
C VAL A 170 12.68 -3.89 -12.21
N THR A 171 13.68 -4.13 -13.05
CA THR A 171 15.03 -4.58 -12.64
C THR A 171 16.00 -3.42 -12.83
N ILE A 172 16.74 -3.12 -11.78
CA ILE A 172 17.76 -2.05 -11.75
C ILE A 172 19.12 -2.65 -11.48
N GLU A 173 20.12 -2.19 -12.20
CA GLU A 173 21.53 -2.46 -11.93
C GLU A 173 22.06 -1.45 -10.92
N TYR A 174 22.70 -1.95 -9.87
CA TYR A 174 23.35 -1.19 -8.80
C TYR A 174 24.86 -1.42 -8.82
N ASP A 175 25.61 -0.39 -8.47
CA ASP A 175 27.06 -0.50 -8.25
C ASP A 175 27.41 -1.07 -6.87
N ASN A 176 28.70 -1.12 -6.53
CA ASN A 176 29.18 -1.62 -5.23
C ASN A 176 28.81 -0.71 -4.04
N ASP A 177 28.46 0.54 -4.30
CA ASP A 177 28.05 1.53 -3.31
C ASP A 177 26.50 1.60 -3.18
N ASN A 178 25.81 0.59 -3.70
CA ASN A 178 24.35 0.49 -3.72
C ASN A 178 23.66 1.66 -4.44
N LYS A 179 24.31 2.27 -5.42
CA LYS A 179 23.73 3.34 -6.25
C LYS A 179 23.16 2.77 -7.54
N PRO A 180 21.96 3.21 -7.96
CA PRO A 180 21.37 2.77 -9.21
C PRO A 180 22.18 3.31 -10.39
N VAL A 181 22.52 2.44 -11.34
CA VAL A 181 23.37 2.74 -12.53
C VAL A 181 22.51 2.85 -13.79
N ARG A 182 21.56 1.91 -13.97
CA ARG A 182 20.64 1.89 -15.11
C ARG A 182 19.43 0.99 -14.83
N ILE A 183 18.37 1.23 -15.54
CA ILE A 183 17.25 0.29 -15.65
C ILE A 183 17.66 -0.80 -16.64
N ASP A 184 17.68 -2.04 -16.19
CA ASP A 184 18.05 -3.19 -17.02
C ASP A 184 16.82 -3.74 -17.77
N THR A 185 15.74 -4.03 -17.05
CA THR A 185 14.55 -4.67 -17.61
C THR A 185 13.27 -4.05 -17.06
N ILE A 186 12.28 -3.87 -17.93
CA ILE A 186 10.91 -3.51 -17.58
C ILE A 186 9.96 -4.56 -18.14
N VAL A 187 9.18 -5.19 -17.26
CA VAL A 187 8.12 -6.12 -17.63
C VAL A 187 6.77 -5.46 -17.34
N ILE A 188 5.84 -5.49 -18.31
CA ILE A 188 4.46 -5.04 -18.13
C ILE A 188 3.53 -6.09 -18.73
N SER A 189 2.61 -6.59 -17.91
CA SER A 189 1.49 -7.42 -18.37
C SER A 189 0.20 -6.67 -18.10
N THR A 190 -0.54 -6.32 -19.15
CA THR A 190 -1.81 -5.61 -19.03
C THR A 190 -2.94 -6.36 -19.72
N GLN A 191 -4.05 -6.50 -19.01
CA GLN A 191 -5.29 -7.02 -19.56
C GLN A 191 -5.83 -6.06 -20.63
N HIS A 192 -6.35 -6.62 -21.72
CA HIS A 192 -6.84 -5.85 -22.87
C HIS A 192 -8.06 -6.49 -23.54
N ASP A 193 -8.76 -5.72 -24.35
CA ASP A 193 -9.84 -6.21 -25.21
C ASP A 193 -9.27 -7.13 -26.31
N ASP A 194 -10.11 -8.03 -26.83
CA ASP A 194 -9.80 -8.88 -27.98
C ASP A 194 -10.13 -8.10 -29.27
N PHE A 195 -9.20 -7.27 -29.74
CA PHE A 195 -9.44 -6.31 -30.83
C PHE A 195 -8.81 -6.67 -32.17
N ALA A 196 -7.93 -7.68 -32.22
CA ALA A 196 -7.23 -8.12 -33.42
C ALA A 196 -6.69 -9.55 -33.24
N ASN A 197 -5.93 -10.07 -34.22
CA ASN A 197 -5.18 -11.30 -34.01
C ASN A 197 -4.05 -11.10 -32.97
N GLU A 198 -3.57 -12.18 -32.38
CA GLU A 198 -2.64 -12.16 -31.25
C GLU A 198 -1.35 -11.39 -31.53
N GLU A 199 -0.73 -11.59 -32.69
CA GLU A 199 0.51 -10.90 -33.09
C GLU A 199 0.29 -9.40 -33.24
N ALA A 200 -0.76 -8.99 -33.94
CA ALA A 200 -1.10 -7.57 -34.12
C ALA A 200 -1.45 -6.87 -32.79
N MET A 201 -2.15 -7.57 -31.88
CA MET A 201 -2.43 -7.04 -30.54
C MET A 201 -1.14 -6.84 -29.75
N LYS A 202 -0.26 -7.84 -29.72
CA LYS A 202 1.03 -7.79 -29.03
C LYS A 202 1.91 -6.65 -29.54
N ASP A 203 2.03 -6.53 -30.86
CA ASP A 203 2.84 -5.46 -31.48
C ASP A 203 2.29 -4.09 -31.17
N LYS A 204 0.96 -3.91 -31.28
CA LYS A 204 0.33 -2.62 -30.96
C LYS A 204 0.51 -2.27 -29.48
N ILE A 205 0.21 -3.18 -28.57
CA ILE A 205 0.37 -2.94 -27.13
C ILE A 205 1.82 -2.63 -26.78
N THR A 206 2.77 -3.37 -27.35
CA THR A 206 4.20 -3.12 -27.13
C THR A 206 4.59 -1.72 -27.59
N ASN A 207 4.25 -1.36 -28.84
CA ASN A 207 4.57 -0.06 -29.39
C ASN A 207 3.94 1.08 -28.58
N ASP A 208 2.68 0.96 -28.20
CA ASP A 208 1.96 1.97 -27.44
C ASP A 208 2.56 2.14 -26.03
N LEU A 209 2.84 1.07 -25.31
CA LEU A 209 3.42 1.18 -23.97
C LEU A 209 4.83 1.74 -24.00
N VAL A 210 5.67 1.32 -24.94
CA VAL A 210 7.05 1.84 -25.04
C VAL A 210 7.08 3.29 -25.52
N SER A 211 6.19 3.70 -26.44
CA SER A 211 6.20 5.06 -27.00
C SER A 211 5.34 6.07 -26.23
N ILE A 212 4.38 5.63 -25.43
CA ILE A 212 3.44 6.51 -24.69
C ILE A 212 3.68 6.41 -23.18
N LEU A 213 3.56 5.20 -22.59
CA LEU A 213 3.61 5.01 -21.15
C LEU A 213 5.01 5.29 -20.58
N ILE A 214 6.05 4.70 -21.17
CA ILE A 214 7.43 4.85 -20.66
C ILE A 214 7.89 6.30 -20.65
N PRO A 215 7.75 7.11 -21.74
CA PRO A 215 8.11 8.53 -21.71
C PRO A 215 7.34 9.36 -20.67
N ARG A 216 6.06 9.06 -20.45
CA ARG A 216 5.26 9.75 -19.43
C ARG A 216 5.78 9.47 -18.03
N VAL A 217 6.08 8.21 -17.71
CA VAL A 217 6.66 7.83 -16.41
C VAL A 217 8.05 8.44 -16.24
N LYS A 218 8.90 8.40 -17.26
CA LYS A 218 10.21 9.05 -17.26
C LYS A 218 10.10 10.56 -16.96
N ALA A 219 9.12 11.25 -17.55
CA ALA A 219 8.91 12.68 -17.35
C ALA A 219 8.52 13.06 -15.92
N GLN A 220 7.91 12.15 -15.15
CA GLN A 220 7.52 12.36 -13.75
C GLN A 220 8.71 12.30 -12.76
N LEU A 221 9.87 11.83 -13.21
CA LEU A 221 11.03 11.62 -12.34
C LEU A 221 11.93 12.86 -12.29
N PRO A 222 12.70 13.03 -11.20
CA PRO A 222 13.80 13.98 -11.14
C PRO A 222 14.83 13.74 -12.26
N VAL A 223 15.53 14.80 -12.69
CA VAL A 223 16.44 14.75 -13.84
C VAL A 223 17.48 13.63 -13.72
N HIS A 224 18.10 13.49 -12.55
CA HIS A 224 19.14 12.47 -12.32
C HIS A 224 18.65 11.02 -12.43
N LEU A 225 17.36 10.76 -12.16
CA LEU A 225 16.77 9.43 -12.33
C LEU A 225 16.33 9.17 -13.78
N ARG A 226 16.11 10.22 -14.58
CA ARG A 226 15.78 10.08 -16.01
C ARG A 226 16.94 9.51 -16.81
N ASP A 227 18.16 9.76 -16.39
CA ASP A 227 19.38 9.27 -17.06
C ASP A 227 19.54 7.73 -16.93
N LEU A 228 18.84 7.11 -15.98
CA LEU A 228 18.77 5.65 -15.86
C LEU A 228 18.01 4.97 -17.00
N PHE A 229 17.18 5.71 -17.75
CA PHE A 229 16.47 5.23 -18.93
C PHE A 229 17.39 5.33 -20.16
N THR A 230 18.24 4.33 -20.32
CA THR A 230 19.15 4.20 -21.46
C THR A 230 18.48 3.51 -22.64
N ASP A 231 19.12 3.50 -23.82
CA ASP A 231 18.62 2.80 -25.01
C ASP A 231 18.71 1.26 -24.90
N ASN A 232 19.36 0.75 -23.84
CA ASN A 232 19.63 -0.68 -23.64
C ASN A 232 18.64 -1.36 -22.69
N ILE A 233 17.47 -0.75 -22.44
CA ILE A 233 16.44 -1.37 -21.60
C ILE A 233 15.79 -2.53 -22.34
N THR A 234 15.72 -3.69 -21.70
CA THR A 234 14.94 -4.83 -22.19
C THR A 234 13.47 -4.68 -21.79
N TYR A 235 12.57 -4.65 -22.79
CA TYR A 235 11.14 -4.57 -22.56
C TYR A 235 10.47 -5.93 -22.79
N HIS A 236 9.72 -6.40 -21.80
CA HIS A 236 8.85 -7.57 -21.91
C HIS A 236 7.40 -7.12 -21.72
N ILE A 237 6.69 -6.89 -22.83
CA ILE A 237 5.30 -6.45 -22.83
C ILE A 237 4.41 -7.64 -23.21
N ASN A 238 3.46 -8.00 -22.33
CA ASN A 238 2.61 -9.17 -22.49
C ASN A 238 3.40 -10.39 -23.07
N PRO A 239 4.48 -10.82 -22.39
CA PRO A 239 5.42 -11.79 -22.96
C PRO A 239 4.77 -13.14 -23.31
N THR A 240 3.65 -13.50 -22.66
CA THR A 240 2.88 -14.71 -22.94
C THR A 240 1.89 -14.55 -24.10
N GLY A 241 1.79 -13.35 -24.73
CA GLY A 241 0.87 -13.03 -25.79
C GLY A 241 -0.45 -12.44 -25.29
N LYS A 242 -1.59 -13.04 -25.64
CA LYS A 242 -2.93 -12.55 -25.35
C LYS A 242 -3.24 -12.57 -23.83
N PHE A 243 -3.74 -11.43 -23.28
CA PHE A 243 -4.19 -11.31 -21.91
C PHE A 243 -5.58 -10.67 -21.85
N VAL A 244 -6.59 -11.37 -22.35
CA VAL A 244 -8.01 -10.94 -22.35
C VAL A 244 -8.74 -11.44 -21.11
N ILE A 245 -8.48 -12.68 -20.70
CA ILE A 245 -9.00 -13.25 -19.44
C ILE A 245 -8.09 -12.79 -18.31
N GLY A 246 -8.61 -11.97 -17.41
CA GLY A 246 -7.88 -11.41 -16.28
C GLY A 246 -8.83 -10.93 -15.19
N GLY A 247 -8.28 -10.25 -14.18
CA GLY A 247 -9.04 -9.90 -13.00
C GLY A 247 -9.57 -11.13 -12.25
N PRO A 248 -10.63 -11.01 -11.44
CA PRO A 248 -11.19 -12.13 -10.66
C PRO A 248 -11.69 -13.30 -11.51
N HIS A 249 -11.91 -13.11 -12.81
CA HIS A 249 -12.23 -14.21 -13.72
C HIS A 249 -10.99 -15.04 -14.11
N GLY A 250 -9.82 -14.42 -14.15
CA GLY A 250 -8.56 -15.10 -14.45
C GLY A 250 -7.93 -15.78 -13.23
N ASP A 251 -8.01 -15.15 -12.06
CA ASP A 251 -7.42 -15.66 -10.82
C ASP A 251 -8.21 -15.16 -9.61
N THR A 252 -8.25 -15.95 -8.54
CA THR A 252 -8.91 -15.60 -7.29
C THR A 252 -8.05 -14.62 -6.49
N GLY A 253 -8.66 -13.55 -5.98
CA GLY A 253 -8.04 -12.56 -5.11
C GLY A 253 -8.45 -12.71 -3.65
N LEU A 254 -7.54 -12.37 -2.76
CA LEU A 254 -7.73 -12.36 -1.31
C LEU A 254 -7.06 -11.15 -0.68
N THR A 255 -7.69 -10.60 0.36
CA THR A 255 -7.08 -9.55 1.19
C THR A 255 -5.74 -10.01 1.76
N GLY A 256 -4.71 -9.13 1.66
CA GLY A 256 -3.41 -9.36 2.28
C GLY A 256 -2.48 -10.32 1.54
N ARG A 257 -2.70 -10.59 0.24
CA ARG A 257 -1.80 -11.43 -0.57
C ARG A 257 -0.77 -10.65 -1.39
N LYS A 258 -0.71 -9.32 -1.26
CA LYS A 258 0.26 -8.47 -1.96
C LYS A 258 1.08 -7.61 -0.99
N ILE A 259 1.36 -8.15 0.19
CA ILE A 259 2.01 -7.44 1.31
C ILE A 259 3.40 -6.89 0.96
N ILE A 260 4.14 -7.51 0.06
CA ILE A 260 5.44 -7.02 -0.39
C ILE A 260 5.29 -5.83 -1.35
N VAL A 261 4.28 -5.87 -2.23
CA VAL A 261 3.89 -4.73 -3.09
C VAL A 261 3.38 -3.56 -2.24
N ASP A 262 2.67 -3.85 -1.17
CA ASP A 262 2.13 -2.85 -0.23
C ASP A 262 3.21 -2.12 0.56
N THR A 263 4.40 -2.70 0.69
CA THR A 263 5.48 -2.21 1.54
C THR A 263 6.71 -1.78 0.75
N TYR A 264 7.76 -2.60 0.68
CA TYR A 264 9.08 -2.19 0.21
C TYR A 264 9.60 -2.98 -0.99
N GLY A 265 8.77 -3.82 -1.63
CA GLY A 265 9.14 -4.55 -2.84
C GLY A 265 10.29 -5.54 -2.67
N GLY A 266 10.49 -6.04 -1.43
CA GLY A 266 11.55 -7.00 -1.10
C GLY A 266 12.88 -6.37 -0.65
N LYS A 267 13.02 -5.03 -0.68
CA LYS A 267 14.23 -4.35 -0.19
C LYS A 267 14.24 -4.27 1.35
N GLY A 268 13.12 -3.92 1.96
CA GLY A 268 12.93 -3.96 3.41
C GLY A 268 12.25 -5.23 3.88
N ALA A 269 12.49 -5.63 5.14
CA ALA A 269 11.82 -6.76 5.77
C ALA A 269 10.32 -6.53 5.96
N HIS A 270 9.56 -7.62 6.14
CA HIS A 270 8.13 -7.61 6.42
C HIS A 270 7.78 -8.60 7.53
N GLY A 271 6.89 -8.23 8.45
CA GLY A 271 6.49 -9.07 9.58
C GLY A 271 5.48 -10.18 9.25
N GLY A 272 4.91 -10.15 8.04
CA GLY A 272 3.94 -11.14 7.54
C GLY A 272 2.47 -10.74 7.72
N GLY A 273 2.16 -9.74 8.56
CA GLY A 273 0.77 -9.28 8.78
C GLY A 273 0.24 -8.42 7.63
N ALA A 274 -0.96 -8.74 7.13
CA ALA A 274 -1.67 -7.91 6.16
C ALA A 274 -2.14 -6.60 6.80
N PHE A 275 -2.26 -5.52 6.00
CA PHE A 275 -2.74 -4.21 6.45
C PHE A 275 -4.23 -4.01 6.19
N SER A 276 -4.66 -4.21 4.94
CA SER A 276 -6.03 -3.92 4.51
C SER A 276 -7.07 -4.68 5.31
N GLY A 277 -8.20 -4.03 5.56
CA GLY A 277 -9.32 -4.57 6.35
C GLY A 277 -9.16 -4.50 7.87
N LYS A 278 -7.99 -4.09 8.37
CA LYS A 278 -7.68 -4.00 9.80
C LYS A 278 -7.78 -2.55 10.31
N ASP A 279 -8.55 -2.33 11.38
CA ASP A 279 -8.58 -1.05 12.10
C ASP A 279 -7.27 -0.82 12.88
N PRO A 280 -6.97 0.42 13.33
CA PRO A 280 -5.66 0.76 13.90
C PRO A 280 -5.34 0.10 15.25
N SER A 281 -6.26 -0.57 15.92
CA SER A 281 -5.94 -1.37 17.12
C SER A 281 -5.10 -2.61 16.79
N LYS A 282 -5.05 -3.01 15.52
CA LYS A 282 -4.22 -4.10 15.01
C LYS A 282 -2.83 -3.54 14.70
N VAL A 283 -1.86 -3.90 15.54
CA VAL A 283 -0.47 -3.43 15.45
C VAL A 283 0.24 -3.82 14.15
N ASP A 284 -0.20 -4.89 13.48
CA ASP A 284 0.27 -5.26 12.15
C ASP A 284 0.24 -4.06 11.19
N ARG A 285 -0.80 -3.24 11.27
CA ARG A 285 -0.95 -2.07 10.43
C ARG A 285 -0.41 -0.81 11.10
N SER A 286 -0.89 -0.47 12.28
CA SER A 286 -0.56 0.80 12.95
C SER A 286 0.93 0.93 13.27
N ALA A 287 1.55 -0.13 13.80
CA ALA A 287 2.96 -0.11 14.14
C ALA A 287 3.88 -0.19 12.91
N ALA A 288 3.45 -0.85 11.82
CA ALA A 288 4.18 -0.81 10.55
C ALA A 288 4.22 0.61 9.97
N TYR A 289 3.10 1.33 10.02
CA TYR A 289 3.05 2.74 9.61
C TYR A 289 3.92 3.63 10.51
N ALA A 290 3.88 3.41 11.84
CA ALA A 290 4.73 4.15 12.76
C ALA A 290 6.23 3.84 12.56
N ALA A 291 6.59 2.60 12.30
CA ALA A 291 7.97 2.22 11.98
C ALA A 291 8.44 2.87 10.67
N ARG A 292 7.57 2.95 9.64
CA ARG A 292 7.85 3.70 8.41
C ARG A 292 8.07 5.19 8.69
N HIS A 293 7.22 5.80 9.50
CA HIS A 293 7.36 7.21 9.89
C HIS A 293 8.72 7.48 10.54
N ILE A 294 9.15 6.61 11.45
CA ILE A 294 10.47 6.69 12.08
C ILE A 294 11.59 6.57 11.05
N ALA A 295 11.57 5.51 10.24
CA ALA A 295 12.62 5.25 9.26
C ALA A 295 12.79 6.41 8.27
N LYS A 296 11.66 6.93 7.76
CA LYS A 296 11.65 8.06 6.83
C LYS A 296 12.23 9.33 7.45
N ASN A 297 11.84 9.67 8.68
CA ASN A 297 12.34 10.85 9.37
C ASN A 297 13.83 10.73 9.72
N LEU A 298 14.33 9.53 10.06
CA LEU A 298 15.76 9.28 10.29
C LEU A 298 16.60 9.53 9.03
N VAL A 299 16.17 8.99 7.87
CA VAL A 299 16.87 9.22 6.60
C VAL A 299 16.80 10.69 6.20
N ALA A 300 15.64 11.32 6.31
CA ALA A 300 15.44 12.73 5.98
C ALA A 300 16.24 13.67 6.91
N ALA A 301 16.44 13.32 8.17
CA ALA A 301 17.27 14.05 9.10
C ALA A 301 18.78 13.91 8.81
N GLY A 302 19.17 12.94 7.99
CA GLY A 302 20.57 12.67 7.67
C GLY A 302 21.29 11.76 8.66
N VAL A 303 20.55 10.97 9.44
CA VAL A 303 21.14 9.99 10.37
C VAL A 303 21.85 8.87 9.62
N ALA A 304 21.25 8.40 8.52
CA ALA A 304 21.80 7.38 7.63
C ALA A 304 21.20 7.51 6.22
N ASP A 305 21.78 6.85 5.21
CA ASP A 305 21.20 6.80 3.85
C ASP A 305 20.17 5.68 3.70
N GLU A 306 20.23 4.67 4.55
CA GLU A 306 19.32 3.51 4.55
C GLU A 306 18.99 3.12 6.00
N VAL A 307 17.72 2.92 6.32
CA VAL A 307 17.25 2.60 7.68
C VAL A 307 16.17 1.55 7.64
N LEU A 308 16.32 0.51 8.47
CA LEU A 308 15.28 -0.43 8.83
C LEU A 308 14.95 -0.28 10.32
N VAL A 309 13.68 -0.10 10.63
CA VAL A 309 13.15 -0.09 12.00
C VAL A 309 12.35 -1.37 12.22
N GLN A 310 12.67 -2.14 13.26
CA GLN A 310 11.85 -3.24 13.74
C GLN A 310 11.21 -2.85 15.07
N VAL A 311 9.93 -3.12 15.21
CA VAL A 311 9.21 -3.03 16.49
C VAL A 311 8.48 -4.34 16.75
N SER A 312 8.44 -4.81 18.01
CA SER A 312 7.72 -6.04 18.36
C SER A 312 6.81 -5.82 19.57
N TYR A 313 5.70 -6.56 19.58
CA TYR A 313 4.70 -6.52 20.66
C TYR A 313 4.36 -7.92 21.16
N ALA A 314 3.93 -7.98 22.43
CA ALA A 314 3.22 -9.10 23.01
C ALA A 314 1.74 -8.76 23.10
N ILE A 315 0.87 -9.72 22.84
CA ILE A 315 -0.58 -9.54 22.92
C ILE A 315 -1.00 -8.99 24.28
N GLY A 316 -1.87 -7.98 24.29
CA GLY A 316 -2.39 -7.35 25.51
C GLY A 316 -1.40 -6.46 26.27
N VAL A 317 -0.19 -6.27 25.79
CA VAL A 317 0.85 -5.39 26.39
C VAL A 317 0.94 -4.09 25.60
N ALA A 318 0.85 -2.94 26.26
CA ALA A 318 0.90 -1.63 25.61
C ALA A 318 2.32 -1.25 25.17
N ALA A 319 3.33 -1.48 26.02
CA ALA A 319 4.72 -1.15 25.66
C ALA A 319 5.27 -2.16 24.64
N PRO A 320 6.01 -1.73 23.61
CA PRO A 320 6.70 -2.64 22.74
C PRO A 320 7.72 -3.49 23.51
N VAL A 321 7.89 -4.74 23.09
CA VAL A 321 8.91 -5.66 23.65
C VAL A 321 10.31 -5.23 23.23
N SER A 322 10.45 -4.75 22.00
CA SER A 322 11.73 -4.25 21.47
C SER A 322 11.51 -3.22 20.36
N LEU A 323 12.49 -2.35 20.20
CA LEU A 323 12.67 -1.46 19.06
C LEU A 323 14.15 -1.54 18.65
N LEU A 324 14.38 -1.86 17.37
CA LEU A 324 15.71 -1.94 16.76
C LEU A 324 15.75 -1.01 15.55
N VAL A 325 16.85 -0.28 15.40
CA VAL A 325 17.17 0.48 14.19
C VAL A 325 18.46 -0.09 13.60
N ASN A 326 18.39 -0.52 12.34
CA ASN A 326 19.54 -0.97 11.55
C ASN A 326 19.78 0.03 10.43
N THR A 327 21.00 0.53 10.31
CA THR A 327 21.42 1.52 9.30
C THR A 327 22.18 0.91 8.13
N PHE A 328 22.36 -0.41 8.13
CA PHE A 328 23.12 -1.14 7.10
C PHE A 328 24.58 -0.63 6.91
N GLY A 329 25.14 0.00 7.93
CA GLY A 329 26.48 0.63 7.86
C GLY A 329 26.51 1.93 7.06
N THR A 330 25.37 2.57 6.87
CA THR A 330 25.26 3.86 6.16
C THR A 330 25.07 5.06 7.09
N GLU A 331 25.23 4.84 8.41
CA GLU A 331 25.11 5.90 9.41
C GLU A 331 26.12 7.03 9.18
N LYS A 332 25.66 8.27 9.39
CA LYS A 332 26.43 9.51 9.29
C LYS A 332 26.69 10.16 10.66
N VAL A 333 26.30 9.44 11.72
CA VAL A 333 26.50 9.85 13.11
C VAL A 333 27.49 8.89 13.78
N ASN A 334 28.27 9.39 14.74
CA ASN A 334 29.23 8.55 15.48
C ASN A 334 28.54 7.85 16.68
N LEU A 335 27.56 7.00 16.38
CA LEU A 335 26.77 6.23 17.33
C LEU A 335 26.62 4.81 16.83
N THR A 336 26.57 3.86 17.76
CA THR A 336 26.24 2.45 17.47
C THR A 336 24.73 2.30 17.20
N GLU A 337 24.33 1.23 16.50
CA GLU A 337 22.92 0.91 16.27
C GLU A 337 22.10 0.86 17.58
N GLY A 338 22.70 0.33 18.67
CA GLY A 338 22.06 0.31 20.00
C GLY A 338 21.81 1.70 20.57
N GLU A 339 22.76 2.63 20.41
CA GLU A 339 22.60 4.02 20.82
C GLU A 339 21.58 4.77 19.95
N ILE A 340 21.57 4.52 18.64
CA ILE A 340 20.54 5.04 17.72
C ILE A 340 19.16 4.54 18.14
N SER A 341 19.00 3.21 18.35
CA SER A 341 17.73 2.60 18.76
C SER A 341 17.22 3.19 20.08
N LYS A 342 18.12 3.42 21.07
CA LYS A 342 17.77 4.03 22.34
C LYS A 342 17.26 5.47 22.16
N LYS A 343 17.97 6.31 21.41
CA LYS A 343 17.53 7.69 21.11
C LYS A 343 16.18 7.71 20.42
N VAL A 344 15.94 6.82 19.45
CA VAL A 344 14.65 6.69 18.75
C VAL A 344 13.54 6.32 19.73
N SER A 345 13.78 5.40 20.66
CA SER A 345 12.77 5.03 21.67
C SER A 345 12.45 6.16 22.68
N GLU A 346 13.37 7.10 22.87
CA GLU A 346 13.15 8.30 23.70
C GLU A 346 12.32 9.39 22.96
N ILE A 347 12.42 9.44 21.63
CA ILE A 347 11.71 10.41 20.78
C ILE A 347 10.28 9.93 20.45
N PHE A 348 10.11 8.64 20.15
CA PHE A 348 8.86 8.09 19.65
C PHE A 348 8.18 7.16 20.66
N ASP A 349 7.04 7.59 21.20
CA ASP A 349 6.18 6.67 21.94
C ASP A 349 5.50 5.68 20.97
N MET A 350 5.81 4.40 21.15
CA MET A 350 5.34 3.31 20.31
C MET A 350 4.21 2.50 20.97
N LYS A 351 3.55 2.99 22.00
CA LYS A 351 2.31 2.40 22.50
C LYS A 351 1.21 2.52 21.44
N PRO A 352 0.35 1.50 21.27
CA PRO A 352 -0.71 1.49 20.24
C PRO A 352 -1.55 2.77 20.23
N PHE A 353 -2.02 3.22 21.38
CA PHE A 353 -2.81 4.46 21.50
C PHE A 353 -2.01 5.70 21.06
N ALA A 354 -0.73 5.81 21.47
CA ALA A 354 0.12 6.94 21.08
C ALA A 354 0.34 6.98 19.55
N ILE A 355 0.47 5.82 18.92
CA ILE A 355 0.56 5.69 17.46
C ILE A 355 -0.74 6.15 16.80
N GLU A 356 -1.90 5.67 17.27
CA GLU A 356 -3.21 6.05 16.73
C GLU A 356 -3.43 7.56 16.78
N GLN A 357 -3.07 8.21 17.90
CA GLN A 357 -3.20 9.66 18.05
C GLN A 357 -2.22 10.44 17.17
N ARG A 358 -0.93 10.08 17.20
CA ARG A 358 0.12 10.74 16.41
C ARG A 358 -0.16 10.70 14.92
N LEU A 359 -0.59 9.57 14.41
CA LEU A 359 -0.85 9.33 12.99
C LEU A 359 -2.33 9.51 12.60
N LYS A 360 -3.20 9.92 13.53
CA LYS A 360 -4.64 10.16 13.30
C LYS A 360 -5.37 8.96 12.68
N LEU A 361 -5.03 7.75 13.10
CA LEU A 361 -5.45 6.52 12.45
C LEU A 361 -6.94 6.15 12.64
N ARG A 362 -7.67 6.82 13.56
CA ARG A 362 -9.11 6.60 13.75
C ARG A 362 -9.99 7.33 12.72
N ASN A 363 -9.38 7.93 11.71
CA ASN A 363 -10.08 8.55 10.59
C ASN A 363 -10.25 7.56 9.42
N PRO A 364 -11.24 7.77 8.53
CA PRO A 364 -11.45 6.95 7.35
C PRO A 364 -10.43 7.30 6.24
N ILE A 365 -9.20 6.79 6.36
CA ILE A 365 -8.04 7.13 5.53
C ILE A 365 -7.44 5.93 4.79
N TYR A 366 -8.15 4.80 4.75
CA TYR A 366 -7.56 3.50 4.39
C TYR A 366 -7.79 3.07 2.95
N LYS A 367 -8.92 3.39 2.33
CA LYS A 367 -9.24 3.01 0.94
C LYS A 367 -8.11 3.39 -0.04
N GLU A 368 -7.58 4.62 0.09
CA GLU A 368 -6.54 5.15 -0.78
C GLU A 368 -5.18 4.46 -0.60
N THR A 369 -4.99 3.73 0.48
CA THR A 369 -3.76 2.97 0.74
C THR A 369 -3.73 1.64 0.02
N ALA A 370 -4.89 1.07 -0.26
CA ALA A 370 -5.08 -0.30 -0.70
C ALA A 370 -4.61 -0.60 -2.13
N SER A 371 -4.09 0.39 -2.86
CA SER A 371 -3.52 0.20 -4.20
C SER A 371 -2.26 1.06 -4.40
N TYR A 372 -1.30 0.52 -5.17
CA TYR A 372 -0.04 1.20 -5.49
C TYR A 372 0.83 1.55 -4.27
N GLY A 373 0.81 0.69 -3.25
CA GLY A 373 1.60 0.80 -2.03
C GLY A 373 0.97 1.68 -0.95
N HIS A 374 1.09 1.22 0.29
CA HIS A 374 0.69 1.97 1.48
C HIS A 374 1.70 3.06 1.86
N LEU A 375 2.91 2.97 1.31
CA LEU A 375 4.08 3.77 1.68
C LEU A 375 4.61 4.55 0.48
N GLY A 376 5.45 5.57 0.73
CA GLY A 376 6.02 6.40 -0.32
C GLY A 376 5.00 7.35 -0.99
N ARG A 377 3.92 7.66 -0.31
CA ARG A 377 2.85 8.54 -0.78
C ARG A 377 3.02 9.94 -0.20
N GLU A 378 2.41 10.93 -0.84
CA GLU A 378 2.42 12.30 -0.34
C GLU A 378 1.25 12.53 0.63
N PRO A 379 1.49 13.06 1.85
CA PRO A 379 0.43 13.49 2.74
C PRO A 379 -0.43 14.56 2.06
N LYS A 380 -1.74 14.40 2.15
CA LYS A 380 -2.69 15.38 1.61
C LYS A 380 -4.00 15.40 2.37
N THR A 381 -4.62 16.56 2.51
CA THR A 381 -5.95 16.72 3.07
C THR A 381 -7.00 16.57 1.97
N VAL A 382 -8.02 15.77 2.26
CA VAL A 382 -9.16 15.54 1.37
C VAL A 382 -10.46 15.53 2.14
N THR A 383 -11.57 15.91 1.49
CA THR A 383 -12.92 15.72 2.02
C THR A 383 -13.49 14.43 1.46
N LYS A 384 -13.92 13.53 2.35
CA LYS A 384 -14.56 12.24 1.99
C LYS A 384 -16.02 12.29 2.39
N ARG A 385 -16.88 11.70 1.55
CA ARG A 385 -18.32 11.61 1.78
C ARG A 385 -18.72 10.16 1.97
N PHE A 386 -19.48 9.90 3.03
CA PHE A 386 -20.00 8.58 3.37
C PHE A 386 -21.50 8.64 3.55
N GLU A 387 -22.21 7.62 3.08
CA GLU A 387 -23.65 7.50 3.23
C GLU A 387 -23.99 6.33 4.15
N SER A 388 -24.95 6.55 5.05
CA SER A 388 -25.47 5.48 5.91
C SER A 388 -26.18 4.39 5.10
N ALA A 389 -26.39 3.22 5.70
CA ALA A 389 -27.00 2.07 5.02
C ALA A 389 -28.41 2.36 4.47
N ASN A 390 -29.18 3.25 5.13
CA ASN A 390 -30.50 3.64 4.69
C ASN A 390 -30.50 4.85 3.74
N GLY A 391 -29.31 5.43 3.42
CA GLY A 391 -29.13 6.59 2.57
C GLY A 391 -29.67 7.91 3.14
N GLN A 392 -30.10 7.94 4.42
CA GLN A 392 -30.69 9.12 5.05
C GLN A 392 -29.65 10.05 5.67
N ASP A 393 -28.58 9.46 6.22
CA ASP A 393 -27.51 10.22 6.84
C ASP A 393 -26.28 10.25 5.91
N VAL A 394 -25.75 11.43 5.69
CA VAL A 394 -24.53 11.68 4.92
C VAL A 394 -23.54 12.36 5.85
N VAL A 395 -22.34 11.81 5.95
CA VAL A 395 -21.25 12.39 6.71
C VAL A 395 -20.15 12.83 5.75
N GLU A 396 -19.76 14.10 5.84
CA GLU A 396 -18.59 14.65 5.16
C GLU A 396 -17.49 14.86 6.20
N VAL A 397 -16.33 14.27 5.96
CA VAL A 397 -15.19 14.31 6.88
C VAL A 397 -13.98 14.84 6.13
N GLU A 398 -13.36 15.90 6.66
CA GLU A 398 -12.04 16.32 6.21
C GLU A 398 -10.97 15.46 6.92
N VAL A 399 -10.15 14.76 6.15
CA VAL A 399 -9.13 13.85 6.66
C VAL A 399 -7.78 14.09 5.99
N GLU A 400 -6.72 13.80 6.72
CA GLU A 400 -5.35 13.83 6.22
C GLU A 400 -4.90 12.41 5.88
N LEU A 401 -4.65 12.13 4.60
CA LEU A 401 -4.17 10.85 4.09
C LEU A 401 -2.65 10.73 4.27
N PHE A 402 -2.17 9.50 4.45
CA PHE A 402 -0.74 9.15 4.52
C PHE A 402 0.04 9.92 5.59
N THR A 403 -0.53 10.08 6.76
CA THR A 403 0.06 10.85 7.87
C THR A 403 1.42 10.33 8.33
N TRP A 404 1.69 9.03 8.15
CA TRP A 404 2.97 8.38 8.44
C TRP A 404 4.08 8.72 7.44
N GLU A 405 3.76 9.43 6.38
CA GLU A 405 4.75 9.93 5.41
C GLU A 405 5.22 11.36 5.68
N LYS A 406 4.74 12.00 6.76
CA LYS A 406 5.19 13.33 7.16
C LYS A 406 6.64 13.35 7.64
N LEU A 407 7.30 14.49 7.43
CA LEU A 407 8.66 14.78 7.88
C LEU A 407 8.66 15.73 9.09
N ASP A 408 7.73 15.52 10.01
CA ASP A 408 7.44 16.40 11.13
C ASP A 408 8.31 16.14 12.37
N PHE A 409 9.18 15.13 12.36
CA PHE A 409 10.16 14.85 13.41
C PHE A 409 11.61 15.13 12.99
N VAL A 410 11.87 15.64 11.79
CA VAL A 410 13.22 15.86 11.26
C VAL A 410 14.03 16.79 12.17
N ASP A 411 13.47 17.93 12.60
CA ASP A 411 14.19 18.91 13.42
C ASP A 411 14.48 18.35 14.82
N GLN A 412 13.53 17.65 15.44
CA GLN A 412 13.71 16.99 16.74
C GLN A 412 14.78 15.90 16.67
N ILE A 413 14.82 15.13 15.58
CA ILE A 413 15.85 14.11 15.36
C ILE A 413 17.21 14.79 15.20
N LYS A 414 17.32 15.83 14.40
CA LYS A 414 18.58 16.57 14.23
C LYS A 414 19.12 17.08 15.56
N GLU A 415 18.28 17.70 16.37
CA GLU A 415 18.66 18.16 17.71
C GLU A 415 19.16 17.01 18.58
N ALA A 416 18.41 15.90 18.65
CA ALA A 416 18.75 14.74 19.49
C ALA A 416 20.05 14.04 19.03
N PHE A 417 20.36 14.06 17.73
CA PHE A 417 21.54 13.41 17.16
C PHE A 417 22.73 14.36 16.97
N GLY A 418 22.55 15.67 17.15
CA GLY A 418 23.60 16.68 17.00
C GLY A 418 23.98 16.95 15.55
N LEU A 419 23.00 16.92 14.64
CA LEU A 419 23.13 17.15 13.20
C LEU A 419 22.78 18.58 12.79
#